data_ee9ee90d1764f95799a133286d49bc67
#
_entry.id   ee9ee90d1764f95799a133286d49bc67
#
_cell.length_a   1.000
_cell.length_b   1.000
_cell.length_c   1.000
_cell.angle_alpha   90.00
_cell.angle_beta   90.00
_cell.angle_gamma   90.00
#
_symmetry.space_group_name_H-M   'P 1'
#
loop_
_entity.id
_entity.type
_entity.pdbx_description
1 polymer ?
#
loop_
_entity_poly.entity_id
_entity_poly.type
_entity_poly.pdbx_seq_one_letter_code
_entity_poly.pdbx_strand_id
1 'polypeptide(L)'
;DDTREAIESVAPGRATVAVTLRPSPAEPLGDGSVAFFTTAPPERASSLAERLEADVVAVVPALSDRQALREALARDDVAAAGTFLVEVKAAAIEVVCEYAAEHGIRVVFCDNVPEPIDGEPDLDAALLELASEAVALRA
;
A
#
# COMPACT_ATOMS: atom_id res chain seq x y z
N ASP A 1 10.40 17.65 9.16
CA ASP A 1 9.43 17.04 9.86
C ASP A 1 8.14 17.83 10.03
N ASP A 2 7.74 18.50 8.94
CA ASP A 2 6.55 19.36 8.86
C ASP A 2 5.25 18.68 9.37
N THR A 3 5.11 17.37 9.15
CA THR A 3 3.90 16.65 9.59
C THR A 3 3.80 16.55 11.11
N ARG A 4 4.91 16.26 11.79
CA ARG A 4 4.94 16.17 13.26
C ARG A 4 4.69 17.54 13.90
N GLU A 5 5.29 18.60 13.35
CA GLU A 5 5.04 19.98 13.80
C GLU A 5 3.58 20.39 13.58
N ALA A 6 2.98 20.01 12.44
CA ALA A 6 1.58 20.27 12.19
C ALA A 6 0.66 19.53 13.18
N ILE A 7 0.96 18.28 13.53
CA ILE A 7 0.22 17.52 14.55
C ILE A 7 0.38 18.19 15.91
N GLU A 8 1.60 18.56 16.33
CA GLU A 8 1.85 19.20 17.61
C GLU A 8 1.12 20.55 17.74
N SER A 9 0.97 21.28 16.61
CA SER A 9 0.25 22.56 16.61
C SER A 9 -1.25 22.43 16.88
N VAL A 10 -1.88 21.32 16.45
CA VAL A 10 -3.33 21.08 16.60
C VAL A 10 -3.69 20.16 17.76
N ALA A 11 -2.75 19.33 18.19
CA ALA A 11 -2.93 18.34 19.27
C ALA A 11 -1.66 18.24 20.14
N PRO A 12 -1.31 19.28 20.88
CA PRO A 12 -0.07 19.34 21.64
C PRO A 12 0.02 18.22 22.70
N GLY A 13 1.21 17.65 22.83
CA GLY A 13 1.51 16.61 23.82
C GLY A 13 0.88 15.25 23.54
N ARG A 14 0.36 15.02 22.33
CA ARG A 14 -0.12 13.69 21.92
C ARG A 14 1.04 12.79 21.48
N ALA A 15 1.01 11.55 21.96
CA ALA A 15 1.95 10.54 21.48
C ALA A 15 1.78 10.33 19.96
N THR A 16 2.91 10.34 19.24
CA THR A 16 2.95 10.12 17.80
C THR A 16 4.02 9.11 17.47
N VAL A 17 3.71 8.20 16.54
CA VAL A 17 4.66 7.25 15.98
C VAL A 17 4.75 7.49 14.47
N ALA A 18 5.94 7.81 13.98
CA ALA A 18 6.15 7.93 12.55
C ALA A 18 6.36 6.53 11.96
N VAL A 19 5.63 6.24 10.89
CA VAL A 19 5.67 4.94 10.22
C VAL A 19 5.95 5.09 8.73
N THR A 20 6.52 4.07 8.14
CA THR A 20 6.52 3.84 6.70
C THR A 20 5.56 2.70 6.38
N LEU A 21 5.08 2.65 5.14
CA LEU A 21 4.25 1.53 4.70
C LEU A 21 5.10 0.46 4.03
N ARG A 22 4.82 -0.80 4.33
CA ARG A 22 5.39 -1.95 3.63
C ARG A 22 4.27 -2.69 2.90
N PRO A 23 4.37 -2.86 1.58
CA PRO A 23 3.44 -3.71 0.84
C PRO A 23 3.50 -5.15 1.36
N SER A 24 2.35 -5.73 1.63
CA SER A 24 2.21 -7.08 2.17
C SER A 24 1.26 -7.87 1.27
N PRO A 25 1.79 -8.65 0.29
CA PRO A 25 0.98 -9.53 -0.54
C PRO A 25 0.27 -10.59 0.30
N ALA A 26 -1.01 -10.85 0.00
CA ALA A 26 -1.83 -11.85 0.68
C ALA A 26 -1.36 -13.29 0.39
N GLU A 27 -0.63 -13.48 -0.71
CA GLU A 27 -0.07 -14.75 -1.16
C GLU A 27 1.34 -14.55 -1.74
N PRO A 28 2.20 -15.57 -1.76
CA PRO A 28 3.51 -15.49 -2.42
C PRO A 28 3.37 -15.10 -3.89
N LEU A 29 4.19 -14.16 -4.36
CA LEU A 29 4.14 -13.67 -5.75
C LEU A 29 4.74 -14.69 -6.75
N GLY A 30 5.66 -15.55 -6.29
CA GLY A 30 6.40 -16.48 -7.13
C GLY A 30 7.51 -15.80 -7.94
N ASP A 31 8.09 -16.53 -8.89
CA ASP A 31 9.26 -16.08 -9.66
C ASP A 31 8.88 -15.32 -10.96
N GLY A 32 7.61 -15.02 -11.16
CA GLY A 32 7.11 -14.35 -12.38
C GLY A 32 7.19 -12.83 -12.28
N SER A 33 7.09 -12.18 -13.45
CA SER A 33 6.99 -10.72 -13.54
C SER A 33 5.70 -10.19 -12.90
N VAL A 34 5.81 -9.06 -12.23
CA VAL A 34 4.71 -8.45 -11.45
C VAL A 34 4.42 -7.04 -11.97
N ALA A 35 3.15 -6.73 -12.21
CA ALA A 35 2.68 -5.36 -12.31
C ALA A 35 2.01 -4.95 -10.99
N PHE A 36 2.50 -3.89 -10.36
CA PHE A 36 2.01 -3.40 -9.07
C PHE A 36 1.05 -2.24 -9.25
N PHE A 37 -0.18 -2.42 -8.81
CA PHE A 37 -1.26 -1.42 -8.86
C PHE A 37 -1.50 -0.83 -7.48
N THR A 38 -1.38 0.49 -7.35
CA THR A 38 -1.48 1.20 -6.06
C THR A 38 -2.22 2.52 -6.19
N THR A 39 -2.72 3.03 -5.08
CA THR A 39 -3.26 4.38 -4.93
C THR A 39 -2.20 5.41 -4.51
N ALA A 40 -0.99 4.96 -4.19
CA ALA A 40 0.10 5.84 -3.81
C ALA A 40 0.47 6.78 -4.97
N PRO A 41 0.85 8.04 -4.69
CA PRO A 41 1.35 8.94 -5.72
C PRO A 41 2.64 8.38 -6.34
N PRO A 42 2.96 8.76 -7.61
CA PRO A 42 4.05 8.15 -8.38
C PRO A 42 5.38 8.05 -7.64
N GLU A 43 5.77 9.11 -6.91
CA GLU A 43 7.04 9.15 -6.18
C GLU A 43 7.12 8.11 -5.07
N ARG A 44 5.98 7.81 -4.42
CA ARG A 44 5.88 6.80 -3.36
C ARG A 44 5.65 5.40 -3.92
N ALA A 45 4.92 5.30 -5.02
CA ALA A 45 4.62 4.01 -5.65
C ALA A 45 5.89 3.24 -6.03
N SER A 46 6.89 3.92 -6.59
CA SER A 46 8.19 3.33 -6.92
C SER A 46 8.93 2.84 -5.67
N SER A 47 8.98 3.65 -4.62
CA SER A 47 9.61 3.25 -3.36
C SER A 47 8.90 2.08 -2.66
N LEU A 48 7.57 1.97 -2.79
CA LEU A 48 6.83 0.81 -2.31
C LEU A 48 7.17 -0.45 -3.12
N ALA A 49 7.27 -0.31 -4.44
CA ALA A 49 7.63 -1.41 -5.34
C ALA A 49 9.03 -1.97 -5.05
N GLU A 50 10.01 -1.12 -4.75
CA GLU A 50 11.37 -1.51 -4.36
C GLU A 50 11.43 -2.35 -3.07
N ARG A 51 10.41 -2.29 -2.24
CA ARG A 51 10.29 -3.08 -1.00
C ARG A 51 9.63 -4.44 -1.19
N LEU A 52 9.18 -4.75 -2.42
CA LEU A 52 8.67 -6.06 -2.78
C LEU A 52 9.83 -6.98 -3.16
N GLU A 53 9.85 -8.18 -2.62
CA GLU A 53 10.80 -9.24 -3.03
C GLU A 53 10.25 -9.93 -4.29
N ALA A 54 10.17 -9.18 -5.41
CA ALA A 54 9.60 -9.65 -6.66
C ALA A 54 10.17 -8.90 -7.87
N ASP A 55 10.09 -9.50 -9.05
CA ASP A 55 10.44 -8.86 -10.32
C ASP A 55 9.31 -7.90 -10.77
N VAL A 56 9.31 -6.68 -10.23
CA VAL A 56 8.31 -5.66 -10.56
C VAL A 56 8.68 -4.99 -11.88
N VAL A 57 7.99 -5.34 -12.95
CA VAL A 57 8.21 -4.83 -14.31
C VAL A 57 7.40 -3.58 -14.63
N ALA A 58 6.32 -3.33 -13.90
CA ALA A 58 5.49 -2.14 -14.06
C ALA A 58 4.91 -1.68 -12.72
N VAL A 59 4.86 -0.37 -12.52
CA VAL A 59 4.17 0.27 -11.39
C VAL A 59 3.06 1.16 -11.96
N VAL A 60 1.85 0.99 -11.45
CA VAL A 60 0.64 1.68 -11.91
C VAL A 60 0.00 2.44 -10.74
N PRO A 61 0.34 3.72 -10.54
CA PRO A 61 -0.19 4.55 -9.46
C PRO A 61 -1.55 5.18 -9.80
N ALA A 62 -2.43 4.40 -10.43
CA ALA A 62 -3.70 4.88 -10.98
C ALA A 62 -4.92 4.12 -10.46
N LEU A 63 -4.77 3.35 -9.37
CA LEU A 63 -5.82 2.44 -8.89
C LEU A 63 -7.08 3.15 -8.36
N SER A 64 -7.04 4.47 -8.19
CA SER A 64 -8.20 5.30 -7.87
C SER A 64 -8.81 6.02 -9.09
N ASP A 65 -8.18 5.95 -10.26
CA ASP A 65 -8.62 6.61 -11.50
C ASP A 65 -8.91 5.56 -12.59
N ARG A 66 -10.19 5.31 -12.86
CA ARG A 66 -10.63 4.30 -13.82
C ARG A 66 -10.16 4.54 -15.25
N GLN A 67 -10.05 5.81 -15.67
CA GLN A 67 -9.60 6.11 -17.03
C GLN A 67 -8.10 5.89 -17.17
N ALA A 68 -7.31 6.48 -16.28
CA ALA A 68 -5.87 6.29 -16.27
C ALA A 68 -5.49 4.80 -16.09
N LEU A 69 -6.29 4.06 -15.31
CA LEU A 69 -6.09 2.62 -15.11
C LEU A 69 -6.32 1.81 -16.40
N ARG A 70 -7.38 2.11 -17.18
CA ARG A 70 -7.60 1.46 -18.48
C ARG A 70 -6.49 1.78 -19.48
N GLU A 71 -5.99 3.00 -19.49
CA GLU A 71 -4.86 3.40 -20.31
C GLU A 71 -3.58 2.65 -19.89
N ALA A 72 -3.36 2.48 -18.59
CA ALA A 72 -2.23 1.73 -18.07
C ALA A 72 -2.30 0.23 -18.40
N LEU A 73 -3.48 -0.38 -18.33
CA LEU A 73 -3.70 -1.79 -18.69
C LEU A 73 -3.41 -2.10 -20.16
N ALA A 74 -3.49 -1.09 -21.04
CA ALA A 74 -3.15 -1.21 -22.46
C ALA A 74 -1.64 -1.11 -22.74
N ARG A 75 -0.80 -0.86 -21.74
CA ARG A 75 0.65 -0.79 -21.90
C ARG A 75 1.25 -2.18 -22.01
N ASP A 76 2.23 -2.34 -22.90
CA ASP A 76 2.89 -3.63 -23.15
C ASP A 76 3.57 -4.23 -21.92
N ASP A 77 4.20 -3.38 -21.06
CA ASP A 77 4.87 -3.81 -19.84
C ASP A 77 3.89 -4.34 -18.79
N VAL A 78 2.70 -3.74 -18.71
CA VAL A 78 1.62 -4.17 -17.81
C VAL A 78 0.96 -5.45 -18.35
N ALA A 79 0.60 -5.46 -19.62
CA ALA A 79 -0.06 -6.60 -20.25
C ALA A 79 0.81 -7.88 -20.30
N ALA A 80 2.14 -7.72 -20.32
CA ALA A 80 3.09 -8.83 -20.30
C ALA A 80 3.38 -9.38 -18.90
N ALA A 81 2.91 -8.75 -17.83
CA ALA A 81 3.14 -9.24 -16.47
C ALA A 81 2.37 -10.52 -16.18
N GLY A 82 3.03 -11.49 -15.55
CA GLY A 82 2.43 -12.79 -15.20
C GLY A 82 1.51 -12.69 -13.97
N THR A 83 1.70 -11.69 -13.13
CA THR A 83 0.92 -11.46 -11.91
C THR A 83 0.60 -9.98 -11.74
N PHE A 84 -0.65 -9.68 -11.43
CA PHE A 84 -1.09 -8.36 -10.99
C PHE A 84 -1.14 -8.34 -9.46
N LEU A 85 -0.29 -7.52 -8.84
CA LEU A 85 -0.33 -7.22 -7.42
C LEU A 85 -1.18 -5.97 -7.23
N VAL A 86 -2.31 -6.10 -6.55
CA VAL A 86 -3.34 -5.07 -6.47
C VAL A 86 -3.57 -4.65 -5.03
N GLU A 87 -3.34 -3.38 -4.73
CA GLU A 87 -3.61 -2.81 -3.41
C GLU A 87 -5.11 -2.88 -3.09
N VAL A 88 -5.46 -3.40 -1.92
CA VAL A 88 -6.85 -3.44 -1.45
C VAL A 88 -7.33 -2.05 -1.05
N LYS A 89 -8.65 -1.88 -0.90
CA LYS A 89 -9.30 -0.62 -0.49
C LYS A 89 -9.28 0.49 -1.54
N ALA A 90 -9.06 0.17 -2.80
CA ALA A 90 -9.11 1.13 -3.89
C ALA A 90 -10.45 1.13 -4.64
N ALA A 91 -10.82 2.28 -5.18
CA ALA A 91 -12.15 2.46 -5.79
C ALA A 91 -12.32 1.79 -7.17
N ALA A 92 -11.23 1.39 -7.83
CA ALA A 92 -11.24 0.85 -9.19
C ALA A 92 -10.63 -0.57 -9.31
N ILE A 93 -10.58 -1.31 -8.22
CA ILE A 93 -10.07 -2.69 -8.17
C ILE A 93 -10.76 -3.59 -9.20
N GLU A 94 -12.07 -3.43 -9.38
CA GLU A 94 -12.84 -4.24 -10.31
C GLU A 94 -12.30 -4.15 -11.74
N VAL A 95 -11.83 -2.98 -12.18
CA VAL A 95 -11.29 -2.78 -13.54
C VAL A 95 -10.06 -3.66 -13.77
N VAL A 96 -9.17 -3.76 -12.78
CA VAL A 96 -7.98 -4.63 -12.85
C VAL A 96 -8.37 -6.09 -12.82
N CYS A 97 -9.29 -6.46 -11.92
CA CYS A 97 -9.72 -7.85 -11.76
C CYS A 97 -10.47 -8.37 -13.00
N GLU A 98 -11.32 -7.55 -13.61
CA GLU A 98 -12.02 -7.88 -14.86
C GLU A 98 -11.03 -8.09 -16.00
N TYR A 99 -10.09 -7.16 -16.19
CA TYR A 99 -9.05 -7.29 -17.21
C TYR A 99 -8.19 -8.55 -16.99
N ALA A 100 -7.76 -8.79 -15.76
CA ALA A 100 -6.96 -9.96 -15.42
C ALA A 100 -7.70 -11.27 -15.70
N ALA A 101 -9.01 -11.34 -15.37
CA ALA A 101 -9.84 -12.51 -15.64
C ALA A 101 -10.00 -12.77 -17.14
N GLU A 102 -10.21 -11.74 -17.96
CA GLU A 102 -10.32 -11.83 -19.41
C GLU A 102 -9.03 -12.31 -20.08
N HIS A 103 -7.87 -11.97 -19.51
CA HIS A 103 -6.55 -12.29 -20.08
C HIS A 103 -5.85 -13.48 -19.39
N GLY A 104 -6.49 -14.10 -18.40
CA GLY A 104 -5.93 -15.24 -17.67
C GLY A 104 -4.70 -14.87 -16.81
N ILE A 105 -4.63 -13.62 -16.34
CA ILE A 105 -3.54 -13.11 -15.49
C ILE A 105 -3.89 -13.37 -14.02
N ARG A 106 -2.91 -13.84 -13.25
CA ARG A 106 -3.08 -14.06 -11.81
C ARG A 106 -3.19 -12.73 -11.07
N VAL A 107 -4.15 -12.62 -10.16
CA VAL A 107 -4.28 -11.46 -9.25
C VAL A 107 -3.89 -11.89 -7.84
N VAL A 108 -3.03 -11.11 -7.20
CA VAL A 108 -2.70 -11.19 -5.79
C VAL A 108 -3.06 -9.86 -5.14
N PHE A 109 -3.82 -9.89 -4.07
CA PHE A 109 -4.12 -8.68 -3.32
C PHE A 109 -2.99 -8.30 -2.38
N CYS A 110 -2.84 -6.99 -2.15
CA CYS A 110 -1.79 -6.41 -1.32
C CYS A 110 -2.40 -5.43 -0.31
N ASP A 111 -2.04 -5.58 0.96
CA ASP A 111 -2.29 -4.55 1.97
C ASP A 111 -0.99 -3.77 2.24
N ASN A 112 -1.08 -2.63 2.91
CA ASN A 112 0.06 -1.85 3.36
C ASN A 112 0.15 -1.92 4.88
N VAL A 113 1.22 -2.53 5.38
CA VAL A 113 1.48 -2.67 6.81
C VAL A 113 2.31 -1.47 7.28
N PRO A 114 1.85 -0.72 8.30
CA PRO A 114 2.64 0.34 8.89
C PRO A 114 3.79 -0.25 9.72
N GLU A 115 5.01 0.22 9.45
CA GLU A 115 6.21 -0.14 10.20
C GLU A 115 6.83 1.12 10.80
N PRO A 116 7.13 1.17 12.10
CA PRO A 116 7.84 2.29 12.69
C PRO A 116 9.17 2.54 11.98
N ILE A 117 9.51 3.81 11.75
CA ILE A 117 10.83 4.17 11.25
C ILE A 117 11.86 4.08 12.38
N ASP A 118 13.14 4.01 12.02
CA ASP A 118 14.22 3.89 12.98
C ASP A 118 14.18 4.98 14.05
N GLY A 119 14.24 4.56 15.32
CA GLY A 119 14.18 5.46 16.48
C GLY A 119 12.77 5.77 16.99
N GLU A 120 11.73 5.31 16.32
CA GLU A 120 10.35 5.44 16.81
C GLU A 120 10.00 4.32 17.79
N PRO A 121 9.01 4.54 18.69
CA PRO A 121 8.46 3.50 19.55
C PRO A 121 7.84 2.35 18.74
N ASP A 122 7.74 1.18 19.37
CA ASP A 122 6.97 0.05 18.83
C ASP A 122 5.49 0.44 18.68
N LEU A 123 4.94 0.32 17.47
CA LEU A 123 3.58 0.76 17.16
C LEU A 123 2.54 -0.07 17.88
N ASP A 124 2.73 -1.40 17.95
CA ASP A 124 1.75 -2.30 18.57
C ASP A 124 1.70 -2.06 20.08
N ALA A 125 2.86 -1.88 20.72
CA ALA A 125 2.92 -1.54 22.13
C ALA A 125 2.24 -0.18 22.43
N ALA A 126 2.48 0.83 21.60
CA ALA A 126 1.86 2.15 21.75
C ALA A 126 0.33 2.09 21.58
N LEU A 127 -0.17 1.30 20.63
CA LEU A 127 -1.61 1.10 20.43
C LEU A 127 -2.28 0.35 21.59
N LEU A 128 -1.61 -0.67 22.15
CA LEU A 128 -2.11 -1.42 23.30
C LEU A 128 -2.16 -0.55 24.56
N GLU A 129 -1.16 0.31 24.77
CA GLU A 129 -1.15 1.27 25.89
C GLU A 129 -2.33 2.25 25.76
N LEU A 130 -2.52 2.84 24.58
CA LEU A 130 -3.64 3.75 24.29
C LEU A 130 -4.99 3.07 24.50
N ALA A 131 -5.15 1.81 24.06
CA ALA A 131 -6.37 1.05 24.27
C ALA A 131 -6.64 0.81 25.77
N SER A 132 -5.60 0.51 26.55
CA SER A 132 -5.68 0.30 27.99
C SER A 132 -6.10 1.57 28.73
N GLU A 133 -5.54 2.71 28.36
CA GLU A 133 -5.93 4.02 28.89
C GLU A 133 -7.41 4.35 28.57
N ALA A 134 -7.84 4.08 27.34
CA ALA A 134 -9.22 4.34 26.92
C ALA A 134 -10.23 3.48 27.69
N VAL A 135 -9.87 2.24 28.04
CA VAL A 135 -10.70 1.37 28.89
C VAL A 135 -10.77 1.92 30.33
N ALA A 136 -9.63 2.33 30.88
CA ALA A 136 -9.56 2.87 32.24
C ALA A 136 -10.40 4.16 32.41
N LEU A 137 -10.47 5.01 31.38
CA LEU A 137 -11.27 6.23 31.38
C LEU A 137 -12.80 5.99 31.35
N ARG A 138 -13.24 4.76 30.99
CA ARG A 138 -14.66 4.39 30.94
C ARG A 138 -15.14 3.64 32.19
N ALA A 139 -14.22 3.23 33.02
CA ALA A 139 -14.51 2.55 34.28
C ALA A 139 -14.73 3.54 35.43
#